data_817f1bdb0fa1cf4f0d051fa6e845ddd3
#
_entry.id   817f1bdb0fa1cf4f0d051fa6e845ddd3
#
_cell.length_a   1.000
_cell.length_b   1.000
_cell.length_c   1.000
_cell.angle_alpha   90.00
_cell.angle_beta   90.00
_cell.angle_gamma   90.00
#
_symmetry.space_group_name_H-M   'P 1'
#
loop_
_entity.id
_entity.type
_entity.pdbx_description
1 polymer ?
#
loop_
_entity_poly.entity_id
_entity_poly.type
_entity_poly.pdbx_seq_one_letter_code
_entity_poly.pdbx_strand_id
1 'polypeptide(L)'
;MTDTGCLRVGQQAPDFTATAVVDQEFKEVTLSQYRGKYVVLFFYPLDFTFVCPTEITAFSDRYADFSSKNTEVLGVSVDSQFSHLAWIQTPRNQGGLGDINYPLVADLKKEISTAYNVLDEAEGVALRGLFIICLLYTSDAADEGLG
;
A
#
# COMPACT_ATOMS: atom_id res chain seq x y z
N MET A 1 10.19 -12.89 19.80
CA MET A 1 10.11 -12.64 19.37
C MET A 1 10.30 -12.05 19.10
N THR A 2 10.60 -12.16 19.33
CA THR A 2 10.76 -11.78 19.09
C THR A 2 10.45 -11.12 18.45
N ASP A 3 10.12 -11.00 18.97
CA ASP A 3 9.79 -10.13 18.24
C ASP A 3 10.46 -9.83 17.08
N THR A 4 11.20 -10.38 16.60
CA THR A 4 11.93 -10.17 15.43
C THR A 4 11.02 -10.06 14.24
N GLY A 5 11.19 -9.06 13.41
CA GLY A 5 10.39 -8.86 12.22
C GLY A 5 9.02 -8.26 12.42
N CYS A 6 8.53 -8.18 13.64
CA CYS A 6 7.22 -7.60 13.90
C CYS A 6 7.33 -6.10 14.08
N LEU A 7 6.52 -5.35 13.34
CA LEU A 7 6.45 -3.91 13.53
C LEU A 7 5.53 -3.58 14.68
N ARG A 8 5.89 -2.55 15.42
CA ARG A 8 5.14 -2.13 16.60
C ARG A 8 4.61 -0.72 16.41
N VAL A 9 3.55 -0.43 17.10
CA VAL A 9 3.04 0.95 17.18
C VAL A 9 4.15 1.84 17.72
N GLY A 10 4.37 2.97 17.05
CA GLY A 10 5.43 3.89 17.43
C GLY A 10 6.77 3.60 16.78
N GLN A 11 6.90 2.49 16.11
CA GLN A 11 8.11 2.15 15.39
C GLN A 11 8.15 2.89 14.05
N GLN A 12 9.33 3.26 13.61
CA GLN A 12 9.47 3.93 12.31
C GLN A 12 9.10 2.96 11.20
N ALA A 13 8.27 3.42 10.26
CA ALA A 13 7.85 2.61 9.13
C ALA A 13 9.00 2.46 8.13
N PRO A 14 9.23 1.26 7.61
CA PRO A 14 10.25 1.08 6.58
C PRO A 14 9.91 1.88 5.32
N ASP A 15 10.88 2.63 4.82
CA ASP A 15 10.71 3.35 3.56
C ASP A 15 10.88 2.37 2.41
N PHE A 16 10.31 2.72 1.26
CA PHE A 16 10.44 1.90 0.07
C PHE A 16 10.24 2.73 -1.18
N THR A 17 10.74 2.20 -2.30
CA THR A 17 10.51 2.75 -3.62
C THR A 17 10.11 1.60 -4.52
N ALA A 18 9.01 1.76 -5.23
CA ALA A 18 8.51 0.70 -6.10
C ALA A 18 7.65 1.29 -7.22
N THR A 19 7.47 0.50 -8.27
CA THR A 19 6.59 0.88 -9.37
C THR A 19 5.15 0.72 -8.92
N ALA A 20 4.32 1.67 -9.27
CA ALA A 20 2.90 1.64 -8.95
C ALA A 20 2.09 2.06 -10.15
N VAL A 21 0.80 1.72 -10.15
CA VAL A 21 -0.14 2.24 -11.13
C VAL A 21 -0.85 3.44 -10.51
N VAL A 22 -0.70 4.58 -11.16
CA VAL A 22 -1.28 5.84 -10.71
C VAL A 22 -2.00 6.46 -11.92
N ASP A 23 -3.31 6.63 -11.81
CA ASP A 23 -4.13 7.16 -12.92
C ASP A 23 -3.92 6.34 -14.19
N GLN A 24 -3.86 5.02 -14.03
CA GLN A 24 -3.66 4.06 -15.12
C GLN A 24 -2.32 4.20 -15.85
N GLU A 25 -1.34 4.81 -15.19
CA GLU A 25 0.02 4.93 -15.70
C GLU A 25 1.00 4.33 -14.70
N PHE A 26 2.12 3.84 -15.21
CA PHE A 26 3.16 3.31 -14.34
C PHE A 26 4.03 4.46 -13.85
N LYS A 27 4.17 4.58 -12.53
CA LYS A 27 5.00 5.60 -11.91
C LYS A 27 5.76 4.99 -10.75
N GLU A 28 6.90 5.58 -10.44
CA GLU A 28 7.65 5.17 -9.26
C GLU A 28 7.12 5.91 -8.04
N VAL A 29 6.87 5.17 -6.97
CA VAL A 29 6.33 5.72 -5.73
C VAL A 29 7.29 5.39 -4.61
N THR A 30 7.62 6.41 -3.81
CA THR A 30 8.46 6.26 -2.61
C THR A 30 7.63 6.69 -1.41
N LEU A 31 7.64 5.90 -0.36
CA LEU A 31 6.83 6.23 0.83
C LEU A 31 7.18 7.62 1.35
N SER A 32 8.47 7.95 1.41
CA SER A 32 8.91 9.23 1.97
C SER A 32 8.47 10.45 1.15
N GLN A 33 8.00 10.25 -0.07
CA GLN A 33 7.47 11.39 -0.85
C GLN A 33 6.20 11.97 -0.24
N TYR A 34 5.54 11.23 0.66
CA TYR A 34 4.30 11.67 1.29
C TYR A 34 4.55 12.37 2.63
N ARG A 35 5.75 12.88 2.85
CA ARG A 35 6.04 13.63 4.07
C ARG A 35 5.07 14.79 4.22
N GLY A 36 4.66 15.02 5.47
CA GLY A 36 3.64 16.00 5.77
C GLY A 36 2.24 15.45 5.77
N LYS A 37 2.08 14.16 5.57
CA LYS A 37 0.76 13.51 5.50
C LYS A 37 0.72 12.25 6.33
N TYR A 38 -0.51 11.78 6.57
CA TYR A 38 -0.73 10.42 7.01
C TYR A 38 -0.82 9.53 5.78
N VAL A 39 -0.43 8.27 5.91
CA VAL A 39 -0.56 7.28 4.84
C VAL A 39 -1.26 6.06 5.39
N VAL A 40 -2.33 5.64 4.72
CA VAL A 40 -2.96 4.34 4.97
C VAL A 40 -2.36 3.37 3.97
N LEU A 41 -1.54 2.46 4.47
CA LEU A 41 -0.87 1.46 3.64
C LEU A 41 -1.54 0.13 3.91
N PHE A 42 -2.18 -0.45 2.90
CA PHE A 42 -2.81 -1.74 3.09
C PHE A 42 -2.22 -2.77 2.13
N PHE A 43 -2.13 -3.99 2.63
CA PHE A 43 -1.62 -5.14 1.87
C PHE A 43 -2.75 -6.10 1.61
N TYR A 44 -2.74 -6.72 0.43
CA TYR A 44 -3.71 -7.74 0.09
C TYR A 44 -3.00 -8.86 -0.69
N PRO A 45 -3.57 -10.08 -0.69
CA PRO A 45 -2.83 -11.22 -1.24
C PRO A 45 -2.58 -11.17 -2.74
N LEU A 46 -3.60 -10.99 -3.54
CA LEU A 46 -3.46 -11.07 -5.00
C LEU A 46 -4.56 -10.30 -5.70
N ASP A 47 -4.22 -9.75 -6.88
CA ASP A 47 -5.20 -9.19 -7.79
C ASP A 47 -6.16 -10.29 -8.27
N PHE A 48 -7.33 -9.88 -8.71
CA PHE A 48 -8.34 -10.77 -9.31
C PHE A 48 -8.86 -11.85 -8.36
N THR A 49 -8.86 -11.59 -7.06
CA THR A 49 -9.47 -12.49 -6.09
C THR A 49 -10.83 -11.97 -5.69
N PHE A 50 -11.72 -12.87 -5.25
CA PHE A 50 -13.10 -12.50 -4.95
C PHE A 50 -13.25 -11.69 -3.67
N VAL A 51 -12.29 -11.79 -2.77
CA VAL A 51 -12.46 -11.25 -1.42
C VAL A 51 -12.00 -9.80 -1.33
N CYS A 52 -11.03 -9.40 -2.17
CA CYS A 52 -10.37 -8.11 -2.04
C CYS A 52 -11.04 -6.94 -2.76
N PRO A 53 -11.74 -7.13 -3.89
CA PRO A 53 -12.19 -5.97 -4.69
C PRO A 53 -13.08 -5.00 -3.92
N THR A 54 -13.96 -5.52 -3.07
CA THR A 54 -14.89 -4.67 -2.34
C THR A 54 -14.19 -3.70 -1.43
N GLU A 55 -13.16 -4.19 -0.70
CA GLU A 55 -12.39 -3.35 0.22
C GLU A 55 -11.58 -2.31 -0.54
N ILE A 56 -10.95 -2.75 -1.63
CA ILE A 56 -10.08 -1.87 -2.42
C ILE A 56 -10.89 -0.76 -3.08
N THR A 57 -12.04 -1.11 -3.63
CA THR A 57 -12.90 -0.10 -4.25
C THR A 57 -13.54 0.81 -3.21
N ALA A 58 -13.80 0.30 -2.01
CA ALA A 58 -14.34 1.13 -0.93
C ALA A 58 -13.37 2.24 -0.56
N PHE A 59 -12.07 1.95 -0.48
CA PHE A 59 -11.08 3.00 -0.25
C PHE A 59 -11.08 4.03 -1.37
N SER A 60 -11.24 3.60 -2.61
CA SER A 60 -11.28 4.52 -3.74
C SER A 60 -12.54 5.39 -3.68
N ASP A 61 -13.67 4.79 -3.37
CA ASP A 61 -14.94 5.53 -3.29
C ASP A 61 -14.90 6.56 -2.17
N ARG A 62 -14.13 6.32 -1.13
CA ARG A 62 -13.98 7.22 0.01
C ARG A 62 -12.70 8.03 -0.04
N TYR A 63 -12.01 8.03 -1.17
CA TYR A 63 -10.70 8.69 -1.27
C TYR A 63 -10.77 10.17 -0.91
N ALA A 64 -11.83 10.86 -1.30
CA ALA A 64 -11.96 12.27 -1.00
C ALA A 64 -12.01 12.52 0.52
N ASP A 65 -12.60 11.60 1.28
CA ASP A 65 -12.62 11.72 2.74
C ASP A 65 -11.21 11.63 3.32
N PHE A 66 -10.40 10.69 2.80
CA PHE A 66 -9.02 10.57 3.25
C PHE A 66 -8.20 11.79 2.86
N SER A 67 -8.35 12.23 1.62
CA SER A 67 -7.60 13.38 1.12
C SER A 67 -7.94 14.64 1.91
N SER A 68 -9.19 14.83 2.27
CA SER A 68 -9.61 15.99 3.04
C SER A 68 -9.00 16.00 4.45
N LYS A 69 -8.53 14.86 4.92
CA LYS A 69 -7.88 14.73 6.23
C LYS A 69 -6.37 14.59 6.11
N ASN A 70 -5.82 15.08 5.01
CA ASN A 70 -4.37 15.07 4.76
C ASN A 70 -3.81 13.65 4.80
N THR A 71 -4.54 12.70 4.22
CA THR A 71 -4.20 11.29 4.25
C THR A 71 -4.17 10.73 2.83
N GLU A 72 -3.11 9.98 2.52
CA GLU A 72 -3.02 9.24 1.26
C GLU A 72 -3.25 7.76 1.51
N VAL A 73 -3.66 7.07 0.46
CA VAL A 73 -3.92 5.64 0.53
C VAL A 73 -3.01 4.95 -0.47
N LEU A 74 -2.35 3.88 -0.05
CA LEU A 74 -1.52 3.06 -0.92
C LEU A 74 -1.91 1.60 -0.75
N GLY A 75 -2.20 0.92 -1.85
CA GLY A 75 -2.47 -0.52 -1.83
C GLY A 75 -1.26 -1.27 -2.35
N VAL A 76 -0.94 -2.40 -1.73
CA VAL A 76 0.26 -3.18 -2.07
C VAL A 76 -0.08 -4.66 -2.18
N SER A 77 0.37 -5.28 -3.24
CA SER A 77 0.41 -6.74 -3.32
C SER A 77 1.66 -7.16 -4.08
N VAL A 78 1.93 -8.46 -4.11
CA VAL A 78 3.12 -8.99 -4.79
C VAL A 78 2.92 -9.13 -6.30
N ASP A 79 1.79 -8.71 -6.81
CA ASP A 79 1.52 -8.74 -8.25
C ASP A 79 2.36 -7.69 -8.97
N SER A 80 2.52 -7.89 -10.28
CA SER A 80 3.24 -6.93 -11.11
C SER A 80 2.38 -5.70 -11.38
N GLN A 81 3.04 -4.62 -11.82
CA GLN A 81 2.33 -3.43 -12.25
C GLN A 81 1.41 -3.71 -13.43
N PHE A 82 1.75 -4.69 -14.26
CA PHE A 82 0.91 -5.07 -15.39
C PHE A 82 -0.38 -5.72 -14.92
N SER A 83 -0.31 -6.58 -13.91
CA SER A 83 -1.49 -7.19 -13.32
C SER A 83 -2.39 -6.13 -12.68
N HIS A 84 -1.80 -5.21 -11.93
CA HIS A 84 -2.55 -4.11 -11.32
C HIS A 84 -3.30 -3.29 -12.37
N LEU A 85 -2.63 -2.95 -13.46
CA LEU A 85 -3.25 -2.15 -14.51
C LEU A 85 -4.40 -2.91 -15.15
N ALA A 86 -4.20 -4.19 -15.45
CA ALA A 86 -5.25 -5.01 -16.05
C ALA A 86 -6.48 -5.08 -15.13
N TRP A 87 -6.25 -5.20 -13.82
CA TRP A 87 -7.33 -5.28 -12.86
C TRP A 87 -8.10 -3.96 -12.76
N ILE A 88 -7.38 -2.85 -12.81
CA ILE A 88 -8.00 -1.52 -12.80
C ILE A 88 -8.82 -1.31 -14.07
N GLN A 89 -8.34 -1.79 -15.21
CA GLN A 89 -9.02 -1.63 -16.49
C GLN A 89 -10.21 -2.56 -16.66
N THR A 90 -10.35 -3.56 -15.79
CA THR A 90 -11.48 -4.45 -15.82
C THR A 90 -12.65 -3.83 -15.06
N PRO A 91 -13.85 -3.76 -15.63
CA PRO A 91 -14.99 -3.16 -14.94
C PRO A 91 -15.35 -3.91 -13.66
N ARG A 92 -15.92 -3.17 -12.70
CA ARG A 92 -16.30 -3.76 -11.42
C ARG A 92 -17.31 -4.90 -11.56
N ASN A 93 -18.23 -4.79 -12.52
CA ASN A 93 -19.23 -5.83 -12.73
C ASN A 93 -18.65 -7.07 -13.42
N GLN A 94 -17.36 -7.05 -13.75
CA GLN A 94 -16.69 -8.20 -14.35
C GLN A 94 -15.55 -8.68 -13.46
N GLY A 95 -15.59 -8.34 -12.18
CA GLY A 95 -14.58 -8.79 -11.22
C GLY A 95 -13.37 -7.89 -11.13
N GLY A 96 -13.37 -6.76 -11.80
CA GLY A 96 -12.26 -5.82 -11.76
C GLY A 96 -12.47 -4.73 -10.73
N LEU A 97 -11.52 -3.80 -10.68
CA LEU A 97 -11.59 -2.66 -9.79
C LEU A 97 -12.25 -1.45 -10.43
N GLY A 98 -12.19 -1.35 -11.76
CA GLY A 98 -12.48 -0.09 -12.40
C GLY A 98 -11.44 0.93 -12.01
N ASP A 99 -11.68 2.19 -12.31
CA ASP A 99 -10.73 3.25 -11.98
C ASP A 99 -10.53 3.36 -10.47
N ILE A 100 -9.28 3.54 -10.08
CA ILE A 100 -8.90 3.63 -8.67
C ILE A 100 -8.21 4.98 -8.44
N ASN A 101 -8.58 5.67 -7.36
CA ASN A 101 -8.13 7.03 -7.08
C ASN A 101 -6.81 7.10 -6.33
N TYR A 102 -6.17 5.99 -6.07
CA TYR A 102 -4.90 5.97 -5.32
C TYR A 102 -3.96 4.95 -5.96
N PRO A 103 -2.66 5.02 -5.64
CA PRO A 103 -1.68 4.11 -6.24
C PRO A 103 -1.85 2.66 -5.80
N LEU A 104 -1.70 1.73 -6.74
CA LEU A 104 -1.53 0.32 -6.43
C LEU A 104 -0.06 -0.02 -6.67
N VAL A 105 0.62 -0.35 -5.59
CA VAL A 105 2.07 -0.58 -5.60
C VAL A 105 2.35 -2.04 -5.92
N ALA A 106 3.30 -2.24 -6.85
CA ALA A 106 3.71 -3.57 -7.27
C ALA A 106 4.92 -4.01 -6.43
N ASP A 107 4.72 -4.99 -5.56
CA ASP A 107 5.78 -5.53 -4.72
C ASP A 107 6.23 -6.88 -5.28
N LEU A 108 6.59 -6.90 -6.57
CA LEU A 108 6.89 -8.13 -7.27
C LEU A 108 8.05 -8.90 -6.62
N LYS A 109 9.03 -8.18 -6.09
CA LYS A 109 10.18 -8.81 -5.41
C LYS A 109 9.90 -9.12 -3.97
N LYS A 110 8.73 -8.78 -3.46
CA LYS A 110 8.29 -9.10 -2.11
C LYS A 110 9.09 -8.40 -1.02
N GLU A 111 9.81 -7.34 -1.39
CA GLU A 111 10.65 -6.61 -0.47
C GLU A 111 9.85 -5.79 0.54
N ILE A 112 8.77 -5.16 0.06
CA ILE A 112 7.92 -4.34 0.93
C ILE A 112 7.15 -5.23 1.90
N SER A 113 6.55 -6.30 1.38
CA SER A 113 5.81 -7.24 2.22
C SER A 113 6.71 -7.85 3.29
N THR A 114 7.95 -8.13 2.95
CA THR A 114 8.93 -8.64 3.90
C THR A 114 9.27 -7.57 4.95
N ALA A 115 9.52 -6.34 4.51
CA ALA A 115 9.89 -5.26 5.42
C ALA A 115 8.79 -4.96 6.42
N TYR A 116 7.53 -5.07 6.01
CA TYR A 116 6.39 -4.84 6.89
C TYR A 116 5.90 -6.11 7.60
N ASN A 117 6.64 -7.20 7.41
CA ASN A 117 6.38 -8.48 8.09
C ASN A 117 4.97 -9.03 7.81
N VAL A 118 4.52 -8.87 6.58
CA VAL A 118 3.23 -9.41 6.15
C VAL A 118 3.36 -10.41 5.01
N LEU A 119 4.58 -10.87 4.72
CA LEU A 119 4.77 -11.86 3.67
C LEU A 119 4.47 -13.25 4.21
N ASP A 120 3.59 -13.97 3.52
CA ASP A 120 3.39 -15.40 3.75
C ASP A 120 4.36 -16.13 2.84
N GLU A 121 5.47 -16.59 3.41
CA GLU A 121 6.53 -17.18 2.61
C GLU A 121 6.12 -18.49 1.98
N ALA A 122 5.25 -19.23 2.62
CA ALA A 122 4.79 -20.51 2.09
C ALA A 122 3.97 -20.33 0.82
N GLU A 123 3.09 -19.32 0.82
CA GLU A 123 2.23 -19.04 -0.32
C GLU A 123 2.85 -18.04 -1.29
N GLY A 124 3.86 -17.30 -0.86
CA GLY A 124 4.49 -16.30 -1.70
C GLY A 124 3.67 -15.06 -1.93
N VAL A 125 2.73 -14.76 -1.06
CA VAL A 125 1.84 -13.61 -1.20
C VAL A 125 1.81 -12.83 0.11
N ALA A 126 1.30 -11.60 0.04
CA ALA A 126 1.14 -10.80 1.24
C ALA A 126 -0.09 -11.24 2.01
N LEU A 127 0.02 -11.21 3.33
CA LEU A 127 -1.14 -11.34 4.19
C LEU A 127 -1.89 -10.02 4.17
N ARG A 128 -3.16 -10.07 4.55
CA ARG A 128 -3.91 -8.82 4.71
C ARG A 128 -3.32 -8.04 5.86
N GLY A 129 -3.09 -6.77 5.65
CA GLY A 129 -2.55 -5.92 6.69
C GLY A 129 -2.89 -4.48 6.40
N LEU A 130 -3.05 -3.68 7.45
CA LEU A 130 -3.34 -2.26 7.31
C LEU A 130 -2.48 -1.51 8.31
N PHE A 131 -1.73 -0.54 7.80
CA PHE A 131 -0.85 0.29 8.61
C PHE A 131 -1.23 1.74 8.41
N ILE A 132 -1.30 2.47 9.51
CA ILE A 132 -1.50 3.92 9.46
C ILE A 132 -0.18 4.55 9.85
N ILE A 133 0.38 5.30 8.91
CA ILE A 133 1.74 5.84 9.02
C ILE A 133 1.64 7.36 9.11
N CYS A 134 2.30 7.93 10.10
CA CYS A 134 2.34 9.37 10.29
C CYS A 134 3.66 9.91 9.74
N LEU A 135 3.59 10.69 8.67
CA LEU A 135 4.76 11.32 8.07
C LEU A 135 4.73 12.82 8.23
N LEU A 136 4.07 13.31 9.29
CA LEU A 136 3.91 14.73 9.53
C LEU A 136 5.20 15.42 9.93
N TYR A 137 6.16 14.67 10.45
CA TYR A 137 7.42 15.23 10.91
C TYR A 137 8.48 15.09 9.83
N THR A 138 9.43 16.05 9.84
CA THR A 138 10.56 15.97 8.93
C THR A 138 11.47 14.83 9.34
N SER A 139 12.41 14.49 8.46
CA SER A 139 13.35 13.44 8.78
C SER A 139 14.18 13.74 10.02
N ASP A 140 14.51 15.03 10.25
CA ASP A 140 15.27 15.36 11.44
C ASP A 140 14.49 15.06 12.69
N ALA A 141 13.24 15.45 12.73
CA ALA A 141 12.39 15.17 13.86
C ALA A 141 12.17 13.68 14.01
N ALA A 142 11.98 12.99 12.91
CA ALA A 142 11.82 11.54 12.95
C ALA A 142 13.07 10.87 13.49
N ASP A 143 14.23 11.31 13.03
CA ASP A 143 15.49 10.74 13.49
C ASP A 143 15.66 10.94 14.99
N GLU A 144 15.22 12.06 15.50
CA GLU A 144 15.45 12.37 16.90
C GLU A 144 14.46 11.73 17.83
N GLY A 145 13.24 11.58 17.41
CA GLY A 145 12.25 11.17 18.35
C GLY A 145 11.27 10.14 17.90
N LEU A 146 11.01 10.15 16.65
CA LEU A 146 9.95 9.30 16.16
C LEU A 146 10.47 8.01 15.68
N GLY A 147 11.74 8.09 15.31
CA GLY A 147 12.38 6.86 14.86
C GLY A 147 11.42 5.80 14.81
#